data_807c0fde9e0aace7094a4b3cd15d3b33
#
_entry.id   807c0fde9e0aace7094a4b3cd15d3b33
#
_cell.length_a   1.000
_cell.length_b   1.000
_cell.length_c   1.000
_cell.angle_alpha   90.00
_cell.angle_beta   90.00
_cell.angle_gamma   90.00
#
_symmetry.space_group_name_H-M   'P 1'
#
loop_
_entity.id
_entity.type
_entity.pdbx_description
1 polymer ?
#
loop_
_entity_poly.entity_id
_entity_poly.type
_entity_poly.pdbx_seq_one_letter_code
_entity_poly.pdbx_strand_id
1 'polypeptide(L)'
;MSDSKDIKGLSSQEVASRVAQGQVNRATTSDVKTTSQIIKENTLTYFNLIFAVLTILLLISGNIGISNFTFLPVVFINAILGIVQELRSRKIVSKLAIVTTPNVTVLRDGRLTTIPVEDLVLDDAIQLSAGNQISVDANVLSETVQVDESILTGEADEISKAPGDELMSGSFVVAGTCLAK
;
A
#
# COMPACT_ATOMS: atom_id res chain seq x y z
N MET A 1 13.83 -36.76 0.13
CA MET A 1 12.38 -36.74 -0.09
C MET A 1 11.76 -36.42 1.27
N SER A 2 11.71 -35.14 1.59
CA SER A 2 11.16 -34.66 2.87
C SER A 2 9.66 -34.45 2.70
N ASP A 3 8.90 -34.88 3.71
CA ASP A 3 7.45 -34.97 3.74
C ASP A 3 6.73 -33.65 3.50
N SER A 4 6.39 -33.34 2.25
CA SER A 4 5.43 -32.25 1.90
C SER A 4 3.98 -32.64 2.21
N LYS A 5 3.75 -33.84 2.80
CA LYS A 5 2.41 -34.44 2.99
C LYS A 5 1.63 -33.97 4.22
N ASP A 6 2.24 -33.19 5.15
CA ASP A 6 1.58 -32.83 6.42
C ASP A 6 1.37 -31.32 6.63
N ILE A 7 1.65 -30.47 5.63
CA ILE A 7 1.39 -29.04 5.76
C ILE A 7 -0.10 -28.80 5.49
N LYS A 8 -0.89 -28.61 6.54
CA LYS A 8 -2.35 -28.38 6.44
C LYS A 8 -2.72 -26.91 6.25
N GLY A 9 -1.78 -25.99 6.44
CA GLY A 9 -2.06 -24.56 6.50
C GLY A 9 -2.91 -24.20 7.73
N LEU A 10 -3.25 -22.92 7.85
CA LEU A 10 -4.10 -22.43 8.95
C LEU A 10 -5.55 -22.85 8.75
N SER A 11 -6.24 -23.17 9.85
CA SER A 11 -7.69 -23.34 9.85
C SER A 11 -8.41 -21.98 9.81
N SER A 12 -9.64 -21.98 9.33
CA SER A 12 -10.50 -20.78 9.32
C SER A 12 -10.64 -20.12 10.71
N GLN A 13 -10.61 -20.92 11.78
CA GLN A 13 -10.68 -20.42 13.15
C GLN A 13 -9.39 -19.72 13.58
N GLU A 14 -8.23 -20.25 13.21
CA GLU A 14 -6.92 -19.62 13.46
C GLU A 14 -6.78 -18.33 12.67
N VAL A 15 -7.19 -18.32 11.41
CA VAL A 15 -7.22 -17.09 10.58
C VAL A 15 -8.07 -16.01 11.25
N ALA A 16 -9.29 -16.35 11.70
CA ALA A 16 -10.17 -15.40 12.39
C ALA A 16 -9.54 -14.85 13.69
N SER A 17 -8.83 -15.70 14.43
CA SER A 17 -8.11 -15.29 15.65
C SER A 17 -6.99 -14.29 15.33
N ARG A 18 -6.21 -14.53 14.26
CA ARG A 18 -5.13 -13.63 13.84
C ARG A 18 -5.65 -12.31 13.32
N VAL A 19 -6.75 -12.31 12.57
CA VAL A 19 -7.45 -11.10 12.15
C VAL A 19 -7.89 -10.27 13.36
N ALA A 20 -8.46 -10.91 14.39
CA ALA A 20 -8.88 -10.23 15.62
C ALA A 20 -7.70 -9.64 16.41
N GLN A 21 -6.50 -10.24 16.30
CA GLN A 21 -5.27 -9.76 16.91
C GLN A 21 -4.54 -8.69 16.08
N GLY A 22 -5.08 -8.33 14.90
CA GLY A 22 -4.46 -7.35 14.00
C GLY A 22 -3.23 -7.89 13.25
N GLN A 23 -3.00 -9.21 13.25
CA GLN A 23 -1.89 -9.87 12.56
C GLN A 23 -2.21 -10.12 11.08
N VAL A 24 -2.66 -9.08 10.39
CA VAL A 24 -3.04 -9.10 8.97
C VAL A 24 -2.05 -8.23 8.20
N ASN A 25 -1.66 -8.68 7.03
CA ASN A 25 -0.79 -7.91 6.10
C ASN A 25 -1.57 -6.75 5.47
N ARG A 26 -2.17 -5.91 6.31
CA ARG A 26 -2.70 -4.65 5.80
C ARG A 26 -1.49 -3.78 5.49
N ALA A 27 -1.18 -3.63 4.19
CA ALA A 27 -0.44 -2.47 3.78
C ALA A 27 -1.07 -1.30 4.54
N THR A 28 -0.30 -0.63 5.38
CA THR A 28 -0.70 0.67 5.86
C THR A 28 -1.08 1.39 4.59
N THR A 29 -2.39 1.58 4.36
CA THR A 29 -2.88 2.49 3.34
C THR A 29 -2.41 3.85 3.80
N SER A 30 -1.06 3.96 3.74
CA SER A 30 -0.31 5.12 4.11
C SER A 30 -0.82 6.23 3.22
N ASP A 31 -1.42 7.20 3.86
CA ASP A 31 -1.51 8.55 3.39
C ASP A 31 -2.49 8.86 2.24
N VAL A 32 -3.58 8.13 2.12
CA VAL A 32 -4.69 8.70 1.37
C VAL A 32 -5.29 9.83 2.23
N LYS A 33 -4.78 11.06 2.02
CA LYS A 33 -5.27 12.25 2.71
C LYS A 33 -6.79 12.27 2.73
N THR A 34 -7.39 12.47 3.87
CA THR A 34 -8.84 12.65 3.99
C THR A 34 -9.28 13.91 3.24
N THR A 35 -10.51 13.94 2.74
CA THR A 35 -11.07 15.12 2.07
C THR A 35 -10.96 16.38 2.97
N SER A 36 -11.12 16.23 4.28
CA SER A 36 -10.95 17.30 5.25
C SER A 36 -9.51 17.82 5.30
N GLN A 37 -8.51 16.93 5.22
CA GLN A 37 -7.09 17.32 5.16
C GLN A 37 -6.80 18.08 3.88
N ILE A 38 -7.30 17.61 2.73
CA ILE A 38 -7.13 18.28 1.44
C ILE A 38 -7.69 19.71 1.50
N ILE A 39 -8.90 19.88 2.02
CA ILE A 39 -9.51 21.21 2.16
C ILE A 39 -8.68 22.09 3.08
N LYS A 40 -8.27 21.55 4.24
CA LYS A 40 -7.46 22.29 5.22
C LYS A 40 -6.12 22.73 4.65
N GLU A 41 -5.39 21.84 3.98
CA GLU A 41 -4.09 22.13 3.40
C GLU A 41 -4.16 23.14 2.25
N ASN A 42 -5.20 23.08 1.41
CA ASN A 42 -5.40 24.02 0.31
C ASN A 42 -5.97 25.37 0.76
N THR A 43 -6.63 25.43 1.92
CA THR A 43 -7.19 26.67 2.47
C THR A 43 -6.21 27.37 3.41
N LEU A 44 -5.52 26.63 4.29
CA LEU A 44 -4.57 27.17 5.27
C LEU A 44 -3.14 27.16 4.72
N THR A 45 -2.95 27.68 3.52
CA THR A 45 -1.61 27.89 2.95
C THR A 45 -0.98 29.16 3.53
N TYR A 46 0.35 29.21 3.55
CA TYR A 46 1.09 30.41 3.95
C TYR A 46 0.65 31.67 3.16
N PHE A 47 0.42 31.53 1.85
CA PHE A 47 -0.09 32.62 1.01
C PHE A 47 -1.48 33.09 1.44
N ASN A 48 -2.40 32.17 1.66
CA ASN A 48 -3.76 32.53 2.09
C ASN A 48 -3.76 33.22 3.46
N LEU A 49 -2.84 32.81 4.36
CA LEU A 49 -2.66 33.46 5.64
C LEU A 49 -2.22 34.94 5.48
N ILE A 50 -1.25 35.23 4.61
CA ILE A 50 -0.81 36.59 4.31
C ILE A 50 -1.98 37.41 3.79
N PHE A 51 -2.75 36.89 2.84
CA PHE A 51 -3.91 37.61 2.31
C PHE A 51 -5.01 37.82 3.33
N ALA A 52 -5.20 36.85 4.25
CA ALA A 52 -6.13 37.03 5.37
C ALA A 52 -5.69 38.18 6.29
N VAL A 53 -4.40 38.25 6.64
CA VAL A 53 -3.84 39.36 7.45
C VAL A 53 -3.99 40.68 6.73
N LEU A 54 -3.67 40.75 5.44
CA LEU A 54 -3.85 41.97 4.62
C LEU A 54 -5.32 42.42 4.59
N THR A 55 -6.24 41.48 4.44
CA THR A 55 -7.69 41.75 4.47
C THR A 55 -8.09 42.35 5.80
N ILE A 56 -7.63 41.80 6.92
CA ILE A 56 -7.91 42.31 8.27
C ILE A 56 -7.35 43.74 8.44
N LEU A 57 -6.11 43.96 8.01
CA LEU A 57 -5.47 45.30 8.08
C LEU A 57 -6.22 46.35 7.26
N LEU A 58 -6.70 46.01 6.05
CA LEU A 58 -7.51 46.87 5.22
C LEU A 58 -8.85 47.22 5.88
N LEU A 59 -9.48 46.25 6.53
CA LEU A 59 -10.73 46.49 7.27
C LEU A 59 -10.52 47.41 8.48
N ILE A 60 -9.43 47.22 9.24
CA ILE A 60 -9.10 48.03 10.41
C ILE A 60 -8.75 49.48 9.98
N SER A 61 -8.08 49.65 8.84
CA SER A 61 -7.71 50.95 8.33
C SER A 61 -8.89 51.77 7.78
N GLY A 62 -10.08 51.17 7.71
CA GLY A 62 -11.28 51.82 7.16
C GLY A 62 -11.27 52.02 5.64
N ASN A 63 -10.27 51.52 4.95
CA ASN A 63 -10.10 51.69 3.51
C ASN A 63 -10.85 50.56 2.73
N ILE A 64 -12.19 50.64 2.76
CA ILE A 64 -13.10 49.59 2.27
C ILE A 64 -13.40 49.77 0.75
N GLY A 65 -12.49 50.34 -0.03
CA GLY A 65 -12.64 50.46 -1.47
C GLY A 65 -12.64 49.07 -2.16
N ILE A 66 -13.62 48.79 -3.02
CA ILE A 66 -13.75 47.49 -3.75
C ILE A 66 -12.46 47.17 -4.50
N SER A 67 -11.75 48.14 -5.04
CA SER A 67 -10.46 47.98 -5.71
C SER A 67 -9.37 47.37 -4.82
N ASN A 68 -9.45 47.55 -3.50
CA ASN A 68 -8.46 47.03 -2.56
C ASN A 68 -8.65 45.52 -2.27
N PHE A 69 -9.80 44.94 -2.64
CA PHE A 69 -10.15 43.56 -2.43
C PHE A 69 -10.12 42.72 -3.72
N THR A 70 -9.60 43.25 -4.83
CA THR A 70 -9.52 42.53 -6.12
C THR A 70 -8.69 41.24 -6.08
N PHE A 71 -7.83 41.07 -5.08
CA PHE A 71 -7.07 39.84 -4.87
C PHE A 71 -7.90 38.70 -4.27
N LEU A 72 -8.99 38.98 -3.55
CA LEU A 72 -9.81 37.93 -2.90
C LEU A 72 -10.39 36.93 -3.88
N PRO A 73 -10.99 37.29 -5.02
CA PRO A 73 -11.45 36.35 -6.01
C PRO A 73 -10.34 35.43 -6.50
N VAL A 74 -9.12 35.94 -6.67
CA VAL A 74 -7.96 35.14 -7.13
C VAL A 74 -7.58 34.11 -6.08
N VAL A 75 -7.51 34.50 -4.81
CA VAL A 75 -7.22 33.61 -3.68
C VAL A 75 -8.28 32.48 -3.61
N PHE A 76 -9.55 32.85 -3.76
CA PHE A 76 -10.67 31.91 -3.68
C PHE A 76 -10.65 30.91 -4.85
N ILE A 77 -10.43 31.39 -6.06
CA ILE A 77 -10.33 30.54 -7.27
C ILE A 77 -9.14 29.59 -7.14
N ASN A 78 -7.98 30.07 -6.69
CA ASN A 78 -6.80 29.23 -6.50
C ASN A 78 -7.03 28.11 -5.46
N ALA A 79 -7.68 28.43 -4.35
CA ALA A 79 -8.02 27.43 -3.34
C ALA A 79 -8.98 26.34 -3.90
N ILE A 80 -10.01 26.76 -4.64
CA ILE A 80 -10.95 25.84 -5.30
C ILE A 80 -10.23 24.97 -6.33
N LEU A 81 -9.38 25.56 -7.18
CA LEU A 81 -8.62 24.81 -8.18
C LEU A 81 -7.69 23.78 -7.52
N GLY A 82 -6.98 24.16 -6.46
CA GLY A 82 -6.12 23.25 -5.71
C GLY A 82 -6.91 22.05 -5.16
N ILE A 83 -8.03 22.32 -4.51
CA ILE A 83 -8.91 21.25 -3.97
C ILE A 83 -9.42 20.32 -5.08
N VAL A 84 -9.91 20.88 -6.19
CA VAL A 84 -10.45 20.10 -7.31
C VAL A 84 -9.36 19.23 -7.95
N GLN A 85 -8.16 19.80 -8.17
CA GLN A 85 -7.02 19.08 -8.75
C GLN A 85 -6.59 17.93 -7.84
N GLU A 86 -6.46 18.15 -6.53
CA GLU A 86 -6.05 17.12 -5.57
C GLU A 86 -7.10 16.00 -5.44
N LEU A 87 -8.38 16.35 -5.39
CA LEU A 87 -9.46 15.35 -5.38
C LEU A 87 -9.49 14.51 -6.65
N ARG A 88 -9.25 15.16 -7.81
CA ARG A 88 -9.18 14.44 -9.09
C ARG A 88 -7.98 13.51 -9.17
N SER A 89 -6.82 13.97 -8.74
CA SER A 89 -5.58 13.20 -8.67
C SER A 89 -5.73 11.97 -7.77
N ARG A 90 -6.30 12.16 -6.57
CA ARG A 90 -6.62 11.09 -5.64
C ARG A 90 -7.52 10.01 -6.26
N LYS A 91 -8.55 10.42 -7.00
CA LYS A 91 -9.46 9.49 -7.67
C LYS A 91 -8.77 8.65 -8.74
N ILE A 92 -7.81 9.23 -9.45
CA ILE A 92 -7.01 8.52 -10.47
C ILE A 92 -6.10 7.49 -9.80
N VAL A 93 -5.34 7.90 -8.79
CA VAL A 93 -4.43 7.02 -8.04
C VAL A 93 -5.18 5.86 -7.39
N SER A 94 -6.32 6.13 -6.75
CA SER A 94 -7.17 5.10 -6.15
C SER A 94 -7.68 4.06 -7.18
N LYS A 95 -8.02 4.49 -8.40
CA LYS A 95 -8.41 3.56 -9.46
C LYS A 95 -7.28 2.67 -9.92
N LEU A 96 -6.05 3.18 -9.97
CA LEU A 96 -4.87 2.40 -10.35
C LEU A 96 -4.50 1.40 -9.25
N ALA A 97 -4.60 1.78 -7.99
CA ALA A 97 -4.33 0.90 -6.85
C ALA A 97 -5.22 -0.36 -6.84
N ILE A 98 -6.50 -0.22 -7.17
CA ILE A 98 -7.45 -1.36 -7.22
C ILE A 98 -7.05 -2.39 -8.29
N VAL A 99 -6.45 -1.94 -9.39
CA VAL A 99 -6.04 -2.84 -10.50
C VAL A 99 -4.73 -3.58 -10.17
N THR A 100 -3.98 -3.10 -9.20
CA THR A 100 -2.60 -3.57 -8.91
C THR A 100 -2.49 -4.35 -7.58
N THR A 101 -3.59 -4.63 -6.88
CA THR A 101 -3.52 -5.46 -5.67
C THR A 101 -3.12 -6.88 -6.07
N PRO A 102 -1.89 -7.33 -5.76
CA PRO A 102 -1.46 -8.66 -6.12
C PRO A 102 -2.26 -9.70 -5.33
N ASN A 103 -2.60 -10.79 -5.99
CA ASN A 103 -3.21 -11.95 -5.36
C ASN A 103 -2.14 -12.99 -5.03
N VAL A 104 -2.35 -13.73 -3.95
CA VAL A 104 -1.48 -14.80 -3.49
C VAL A 104 -2.31 -16.06 -3.25
N THR A 105 -1.74 -17.23 -3.57
CA THR A 105 -2.37 -18.51 -3.29
C THR A 105 -1.92 -19.00 -1.92
N VAL A 106 -2.87 -19.21 -1.03
CA VAL A 106 -2.64 -19.69 0.34
C VAL A 106 -3.21 -21.09 0.53
N LEU A 107 -2.59 -21.85 1.40
CA LEU A 107 -3.10 -23.15 1.86
C LEU A 107 -3.82 -22.92 3.20
N ARG A 108 -5.15 -22.99 3.19
CA ARG A 108 -5.99 -22.89 4.39
C ARG A 108 -6.98 -24.06 4.42
N ASP A 109 -7.24 -24.64 5.58
CA ASP A 109 -8.11 -25.82 5.76
C ASP A 109 -7.77 -26.98 4.81
N GLY A 110 -6.47 -27.15 4.48
CA GLY A 110 -5.99 -28.16 3.54
C GLY A 110 -6.34 -27.91 2.08
N ARG A 111 -6.78 -26.70 1.71
CA ARG A 111 -7.15 -26.30 0.34
C ARG A 111 -6.39 -25.06 -0.09
N LEU A 112 -5.97 -25.05 -1.35
CA LEU A 112 -5.39 -23.86 -1.97
C LEU A 112 -6.51 -22.88 -2.35
N THR A 113 -6.36 -21.62 -1.92
CA THR A 113 -7.31 -20.55 -2.19
C THR A 113 -6.53 -19.28 -2.55
N THR A 114 -6.97 -18.56 -3.56
CA THR A 114 -6.35 -17.28 -3.96
C THR A 114 -7.04 -16.13 -3.23
N ILE A 115 -6.25 -15.31 -2.56
CA ILE A 115 -6.72 -14.15 -1.79
C ILE A 115 -5.88 -12.91 -2.14
N PRO A 116 -6.40 -11.69 -1.89
CA PRO A 116 -5.58 -10.48 -1.93
C PRO A 116 -4.44 -10.56 -0.90
N VAL A 117 -3.27 -10.02 -1.26
CA VAL A 117 -2.10 -9.98 -0.35
C VAL A 117 -2.41 -9.26 0.98
N GLU A 118 -3.30 -8.30 0.96
CA GLU A 118 -3.75 -7.56 2.15
C GLU A 118 -4.58 -8.40 3.14
N ASP A 119 -5.11 -9.56 2.71
CA ASP A 119 -5.86 -10.50 3.54
C ASP A 119 -4.99 -11.64 4.09
N LEU A 120 -3.67 -11.63 3.80
CA LEU A 120 -2.71 -12.54 4.43
C LEU A 120 -2.65 -12.29 5.93
N VAL A 121 -2.56 -13.36 6.69
CA VAL A 121 -2.30 -13.29 8.13
C VAL A 121 -0.93 -13.91 8.44
N LEU A 122 -0.39 -13.55 9.59
CA LEU A 122 0.87 -14.10 10.08
C LEU A 122 0.79 -15.64 10.11
N ASP A 123 1.84 -16.32 9.67
CA ASP A 123 1.96 -17.77 9.55
C ASP A 123 1.06 -18.45 8.48
N ASP A 124 0.47 -17.71 7.56
CA ASP A 124 -0.15 -18.30 6.38
C ASP A 124 0.88 -19.09 5.56
N ALA A 125 0.49 -20.29 5.12
CA ALA A 125 1.29 -21.04 4.16
C ALA A 125 0.90 -20.59 2.74
N ILE A 126 1.84 -19.92 2.05
CA ILE A 126 1.66 -19.45 0.68
C ILE A 126 2.29 -20.41 -0.32
N GLN A 127 1.63 -20.61 -1.45
CA GLN A 127 2.21 -21.32 -2.59
C GLN A 127 2.84 -20.33 -3.54
N LEU A 128 4.12 -20.54 -3.84
CA LEU A 128 4.90 -19.76 -4.78
C LEU A 128 5.34 -20.66 -5.93
N SER A 129 5.17 -20.17 -7.16
CA SER A 129 5.52 -20.89 -8.40
C SER A 129 6.30 -19.96 -9.33
N ALA A 130 7.00 -20.55 -10.30
CA ALA A 130 7.74 -19.79 -11.30
C ALA A 130 6.87 -18.68 -11.93
N GLY A 131 7.43 -17.48 -12.00
CA GLY A 131 6.75 -16.26 -12.45
C GLY A 131 6.00 -15.50 -11.35
N ASN A 132 5.88 -16.02 -10.13
CA ASN A 132 5.27 -15.29 -9.03
C ASN A 132 6.27 -14.31 -8.40
N GLN A 133 5.80 -13.11 -8.11
CA GLN A 133 6.50 -12.19 -7.23
C GLN A 133 6.24 -12.59 -5.78
N ILE A 134 7.28 -12.59 -4.97
CA ILE A 134 7.20 -12.81 -3.53
C ILE A 134 6.66 -11.54 -2.89
N SER A 135 5.44 -11.60 -2.39
CA SER A 135 4.70 -10.42 -1.92
C SER A 135 4.94 -10.09 -0.44
N VAL A 136 5.44 -11.04 0.33
CA VAL A 136 5.75 -10.91 1.76
C VAL A 136 6.99 -11.71 2.10
N ASP A 137 7.72 -11.30 3.13
CA ASP A 137 8.83 -12.09 3.64
C ASP A 137 8.32 -13.42 4.18
N ALA A 138 9.00 -14.50 3.83
CA ALA A 138 8.56 -15.85 4.17
C ALA A 138 9.76 -16.82 4.28
N ASN A 139 9.56 -17.93 4.96
CA ASN A 139 10.52 -19.02 5.00
C ASN A 139 10.04 -20.20 4.16
N VAL A 140 10.90 -20.80 3.35
CA VAL A 140 10.58 -21.97 2.55
C VAL A 140 10.25 -23.14 3.48
N LEU A 141 9.07 -23.76 3.27
CA LEU A 141 8.63 -24.94 4.03
C LEU A 141 8.91 -26.25 3.30
N SER A 142 8.71 -26.27 1.98
CA SER A 142 8.85 -27.48 1.16
C SER A 142 9.45 -27.12 -0.19
N GLU A 143 10.24 -28.04 -0.73
CA GLU A 143 10.85 -27.98 -2.05
C GLU A 143 11.82 -26.78 -2.23
N THR A 144 12.78 -26.96 -3.12
CA THR A 144 13.76 -25.94 -3.45
C THR A 144 13.27 -25.14 -4.64
N VAL A 145 13.42 -23.82 -4.57
CA VAL A 145 13.09 -22.89 -5.66
C VAL A 145 14.29 -22.05 -6.03
N GLN A 146 14.32 -21.57 -7.27
CA GLN A 146 15.26 -20.54 -7.71
C GLN A 146 14.55 -19.19 -7.70
N VAL A 147 15.20 -18.21 -7.07
CA VAL A 147 14.69 -16.85 -6.95
C VAL A 147 15.67 -15.85 -7.53
N ASP A 148 15.12 -14.80 -8.11
CA ASP A 148 15.84 -13.63 -8.57
C ASP A 148 15.63 -12.51 -7.53
N GLU A 149 16.71 -12.14 -6.85
CA GLU A 149 16.75 -11.08 -5.85
C GLU A 149 17.42 -9.80 -6.39
N SER A 150 17.65 -9.70 -7.71
CA SER A 150 18.36 -8.60 -8.35
C SER A 150 17.78 -7.21 -8.07
N ILE A 151 16.47 -7.12 -7.92
CA ILE A 151 15.78 -5.85 -7.58
C ILE A 151 16.18 -5.35 -6.18
N LEU A 152 16.53 -6.25 -5.27
CA LEU A 152 16.87 -5.92 -3.89
C LEU A 152 18.39 -5.78 -3.69
N THR A 153 19.15 -6.70 -4.27
CA THR A 153 20.61 -6.80 -4.07
C THR A 153 21.41 -6.09 -5.16
N GLY A 154 20.82 -5.91 -6.36
CA GLY A 154 21.51 -5.42 -7.55
C GLY A 154 22.33 -6.49 -8.27
N GLU A 155 22.40 -7.72 -7.77
CA GLU A 155 23.10 -8.85 -8.36
C GLU A 155 22.14 -9.70 -9.20
N ALA A 156 22.49 -9.97 -10.45
CA ALA A 156 21.62 -10.66 -11.41
C ALA A 156 21.69 -12.20 -11.33
N ASP A 157 22.27 -12.75 -10.27
CA ASP A 157 22.42 -14.19 -10.14
C ASP A 157 21.17 -14.82 -9.48
N GLU A 158 20.71 -15.92 -10.08
CA GLU A 158 19.61 -16.71 -9.51
C GLU A 158 20.10 -17.48 -8.28
N ILE A 159 19.40 -17.33 -7.17
CA ILE A 159 19.74 -17.95 -5.89
C ILE A 159 18.82 -19.15 -5.63
N SER A 160 19.41 -20.28 -5.28
CA SER A 160 18.64 -21.47 -4.89
C SER A 160 18.28 -21.39 -3.41
N LYS A 161 16.99 -21.44 -3.09
CA LYS A 161 16.44 -21.43 -1.72
C LYS A 161 15.86 -22.80 -1.39
N ALA A 162 16.40 -23.41 -0.35
CA ALA A 162 15.98 -24.70 0.18
C ALA A 162 15.03 -24.54 1.38
N PRO A 163 14.34 -25.59 1.82
CA PRO A 163 13.52 -25.54 3.03
C PRO A 163 14.30 -25.01 4.25
N GLY A 164 13.74 -23.98 4.89
CA GLY A 164 14.35 -23.23 5.99
C GLY A 164 15.00 -21.93 5.58
N ASP A 165 15.23 -21.70 4.29
CA ASP A 165 15.79 -20.43 3.81
C ASP A 165 14.74 -19.32 3.73
N GLU A 166 15.18 -18.09 3.90
CA GLU A 166 14.34 -16.90 3.85
C GLU A 166 14.15 -16.43 2.41
N LEU A 167 12.91 -16.09 2.10
CA LEU A 167 12.45 -15.45 0.86
C LEU A 167 12.13 -13.99 1.15
N MET A 168 12.75 -13.09 0.41
CA MET A 168 12.57 -11.64 0.57
C MET A 168 11.43 -11.12 -0.31
N SER A 169 10.56 -10.33 0.28
CA SER A 169 9.51 -9.60 -0.44
C SER A 169 10.11 -8.70 -1.53
N GLY A 170 9.51 -8.72 -2.71
CA GLY A 170 9.98 -7.97 -3.88
C GLY A 170 10.76 -8.81 -4.89
N SER A 171 11.35 -9.94 -4.51
CA SER A 171 12.00 -10.88 -5.42
C SER A 171 11.00 -11.72 -6.24
N PHE A 172 11.51 -12.45 -7.21
CA PHE A 172 10.71 -13.29 -8.11
C PHE A 172 11.14 -14.75 -8.08
N VAL A 173 10.17 -15.65 -8.12
CA VAL A 173 10.45 -17.08 -8.33
C VAL A 173 10.70 -17.32 -9.81
N VAL A 174 11.92 -17.76 -10.17
CA VAL A 174 12.34 -18.04 -11.55
C VAL A 174 11.99 -19.46 -11.95
N ALA A 175 12.26 -20.41 -11.06
CA ALA A 175 11.99 -21.84 -11.33
C ALA A 175 11.58 -22.58 -10.06
N GLY A 176 10.77 -23.62 -10.24
CA GLY A 176 10.25 -24.46 -9.15
C GLY A 176 8.90 -24.01 -8.61
N THR A 177 8.45 -24.72 -7.60
CA THR A 177 7.24 -24.41 -6.82
C THR A 177 7.50 -24.81 -5.38
N CYS A 178 7.18 -23.94 -4.43
CA CYS A 178 7.31 -24.28 -3.01
C CYS A 178 6.09 -23.82 -2.21
N LEU A 179 5.98 -24.33 -1.00
CA LEU A 179 5.20 -23.72 0.07
C LEU A 179 6.17 -22.94 0.96
N ALA A 180 5.77 -21.73 1.33
CA ALA A 180 6.51 -20.85 2.22
C ALA A 180 5.58 -20.28 3.30
N LYS A 181 6.15 -19.88 4.44
CA LYS A 181 5.40 -19.37 5.58
C LYS A 181 6.00 -18.09 6.11
#